data_10dce29478a463ee52833407f0e97113
#
_entry.id   10dce29478a463ee52833407f0e97113
#
_cell.length_a   1.000
_cell.length_b   1.000
_cell.length_c   1.000
_cell.angle_alpha   90.00
_cell.angle_beta   90.00
_cell.angle_gamma   90.00
#
_symmetry.space_group_name_H-M   'P 1'
#
loop_
_entity.id
_entity.type
_entity.pdbx_description
1 polymer ?
#
loop_
_entity_poly.entity_id
_entity_poly.type
_entity_poly.pdbx_seq_one_letter_code
_entity_poly.pdbx_strand_id
1 'polypeptide(L)'
;MKKLIATLFSLCVMVSLPASAVTLKEAQTQGIVGEANSGYVAVVQQGTPEVERLVAEVNAKRQKEYAAIAKRNNIDISQVAARAAEKLEARLPKGEYYQDNLGRWKQK
;
A
#
# COMPACT_ATOMS: atom_id res chain seq x y z
N MET A 1 -12.28 -36.09 -40.39
CA MET A 1 -12.02 -35.84 -39.99
C MET A 1 -11.61 -35.21 -39.22
N LYS A 2 -11.51 -34.93 -39.05
CA LYS A 2 -11.18 -34.54 -38.47
C LYS A 2 -11.06 -33.71 -37.68
N LYS A 3 -11.08 -33.34 -37.49
CA LYS A 3 -10.97 -32.70 -36.89
C LYS A 3 -10.83 -32.06 -35.97
N LEU A 4 -10.91 -31.79 -35.74
CA LEU A 4 -10.83 -31.26 -34.98
C LEU A 4 -10.47 -30.66 -34.11
N ILE A 5 -10.43 -30.51 -33.93
CA ILE A 5 -10.09 -30.09 -33.24
C ILE A 5 -9.80 -29.25 -32.51
N ALA A 6 -9.75 -28.92 -32.42
CA ALA A 6 -9.47 -28.16 -31.85
C ALA A 6 -9.56 -27.60 -31.01
N THR A 7 -9.75 -27.48 -30.87
CA THR A 7 -9.84 -26.94 -30.14
C THR A 7 -9.62 -26.51 -29.15
N LEU A 8 -9.54 -26.44 -28.90
CA LEU A 8 -9.42 -26.04 -28.04
C LEU A 8 -8.92 -25.47 -27.21
N PHE A 9 -8.74 -25.23 -27.18
CA PHE A 9 -8.28 -24.73 -26.46
C PHE A 9 -8.24 -23.86 -25.76
N SER A 10 -8.32 -23.53 -25.80
CA SER A 10 -8.28 -22.78 -25.30
C SER A 10 -8.30 -22.32 -24.32
N LEU A 11 -8.47 -22.40 -23.98
CA LEU A 11 -8.57 -22.02 -23.08
C LEU A 11 -8.11 -21.50 -22.25
N CYS A 12 -7.77 -21.31 -22.11
CA CYS A 12 -7.42 -20.89 -21.41
C CYS A 12 -7.18 -20.20 -20.71
N VAL A 13 -7.13 -20.07 -20.52
CA VAL A 13 -6.89 -19.46 -19.92
C VAL A 13 -7.03 -18.72 -19.24
N MET A 14 -7.08 -18.34 -19.21
CA MET A 14 -7.26 -17.67 -18.65
C MET A 14 -7.03 -17.32 -17.68
N VAL A 15 -7.01 -17.26 -17.30
CA VAL A 15 -6.88 -17.10 -16.34
C VAL A 15 -6.28 -16.48 -15.61
N SER A 16 -5.80 -16.23 -15.49
CA SER A 16 -5.14 -15.68 -14.85
C SER A 16 -5.38 -14.62 -14.18
N LEU A 17 -6.02 -14.49 -13.56
CA LEU A 17 -6.29 -13.49 -12.91
C LEU A 17 -5.49 -13.33 -11.79
N PRO A 18 -4.92 -12.34 -11.48
CA PRO A 18 -4.20 -12.07 -10.30
C PRO A 18 -5.13 -11.73 -9.24
N ALA A 19 -6.09 -12.39 -9.15
CA ALA A 19 -7.11 -12.06 -8.26
C ALA A 19 -6.67 -11.94 -6.86
N SER A 20 -5.52 -12.44 -6.51
CA SER A 20 -5.14 -12.42 -5.12
C SER A 20 -4.43 -11.15 -4.71
N ALA A 21 -4.28 -10.19 -5.60
CA ALA A 21 -3.57 -8.98 -5.23
C ALA A 21 -4.35 -8.18 -4.21
N VAL A 22 -3.70 -7.88 -3.09
CA VAL A 22 -4.28 -7.07 -2.03
C VAL A 22 -4.02 -5.61 -2.32
N THR A 23 -5.03 -4.77 -2.15
CA THR A 23 -4.85 -3.33 -2.32
C THR A 23 -4.52 -2.69 -0.98
N LEU A 24 -3.95 -1.49 -1.04
CA LEU A 24 -3.65 -0.74 0.18
C LEU A 24 -4.94 -0.51 0.97
N LYS A 25 -6.01 -0.15 0.28
CA LYS A 25 -7.27 0.10 0.94
C LYS A 25 -7.78 -1.12 1.69
N GLU A 26 -7.70 -2.28 1.06
CA GLU A 26 -8.13 -3.51 1.71
C GLU A 26 -7.28 -3.82 2.93
N ALA A 27 -5.96 -3.69 2.80
CA ALA A 27 -5.07 -3.99 3.90
C ALA A 27 -5.28 -3.02 5.07
N GLN A 28 -5.57 -1.76 4.78
CA GLN A 28 -5.88 -0.79 5.82
C GLN A 28 -7.21 -1.08 6.49
N THR A 29 -8.22 -1.39 5.71
CA THR A 29 -9.54 -1.70 6.25
C THR A 29 -9.50 -2.92 7.16
N GLN A 30 -8.69 -3.89 6.81
CA GLN A 30 -8.56 -5.11 7.60
C GLN A 30 -7.61 -4.96 8.78
N GLY A 31 -6.97 -3.81 8.92
CA GLY A 31 -6.08 -3.57 10.06
C GLY A 31 -4.74 -4.26 9.94
N ILE A 32 -4.37 -4.69 8.75
CA ILE A 32 -3.10 -5.37 8.53
C ILE A 32 -1.96 -4.36 8.43
N VAL A 33 -2.23 -3.22 7.80
CA VAL A 33 -1.25 -2.14 7.68
C VAL A 33 -1.86 -0.85 8.21
N GLY A 34 -1.02 0.12 8.49
CA GLY A 34 -1.46 1.42 8.97
C GLY A 34 -0.53 2.52 8.52
N GLU A 35 -0.90 3.74 8.83
CA GLU A 35 -0.10 4.92 8.50
C GLU A 35 0.90 5.17 9.62
N ALA A 36 2.17 4.98 9.32
CA ALA A 36 3.21 5.22 10.30
C ALA A 36 3.46 6.72 10.44
N ASN A 37 3.98 7.12 11.60
CA ASN A 37 4.26 8.53 11.86
C ASN A 37 5.42 9.06 11.01
N SER A 38 6.09 8.18 10.29
CA SER A 38 7.16 8.57 9.37
C SER A 38 6.65 9.11 8.03
N GLY A 39 5.35 8.93 7.75
CA GLY A 39 4.80 9.29 6.45
C GLY A 39 4.69 8.11 5.49
N TYR A 40 5.04 6.92 5.95
CA TYR A 40 5.01 5.71 5.14
C TYR A 40 4.04 4.70 5.76
N VAL A 41 3.73 3.69 4.97
CA VAL A 41 2.86 2.61 5.45
C VAL A 41 3.72 1.57 6.14
N ALA A 42 3.18 0.96 7.18
CA ALA A 42 3.87 -0.13 7.87
C ALA A 42 2.89 -1.23 8.22
N VAL A 43 3.42 -2.43 8.40
CA VAL A 43 2.62 -3.58 8.80
C VAL A 43 2.27 -3.43 10.28
N VAL A 44 0.99 -3.59 10.60
CA VAL A 44 0.52 -3.56 11.97
C VAL A 44 0.49 -4.98 12.54
N GLN A 45 -0.02 -5.92 11.74
CA GLN A 45 -0.13 -7.30 12.17
C GLN A 45 -0.15 -8.22 10.96
N GLN A 46 0.36 -9.43 11.15
CA GLN A 46 0.26 -10.48 10.14
C GLN A 46 0.81 -10.12 8.78
N GLY A 47 2.05 -9.73 8.74
CA GLY A 47 2.69 -9.45 7.48
C GLY A 47 2.93 -10.73 6.70
N THR A 48 2.34 -10.83 5.53
CA THR A 48 2.61 -11.91 4.60
C THR A 48 3.54 -11.38 3.52
N PRO A 49 4.17 -12.25 2.74
CA PRO A 49 5.01 -11.77 1.64
C PRO A 49 4.24 -10.85 0.69
N GLU A 50 2.97 -11.11 0.49
CA GLU A 50 2.14 -10.29 -0.38
C GLU A 50 1.94 -8.89 0.21
N VAL A 51 1.65 -8.83 1.50
CA VAL A 51 1.48 -7.55 2.20
C VAL A 51 2.80 -6.78 2.24
N GLU A 52 3.90 -7.47 2.50
CA GLU A 52 5.21 -6.83 2.52
C GLU A 52 5.56 -6.21 1.17
N ARG A 53 5.20 -6.90 0.10
CA ARG A 53 5.43 -6.39 -1.25
C ARG A 53 4.58 -5.15 -1.51
N LEU A 54 3.33 -5.20 -1.08
CA LEU A 54 2.43 -4.06 -1.20
C LEU A 54 2.99 -2.84 -0.47
N VAL A 55 3.43 -3.05 0.77
CA VAL A 55 4.00 -1.97 1.58
C VAL A 55 5.23 -1.39 0.88
N ALA A 56 6.10 -2.24 0.36
CA ALA A 56 7.29 -1.78 -0.33
C ALA A 56 6.94 -0.94 -1.56
N GLU A 57 5.95 -1.36 -2.32
CA GLU A 57 5.53 -0.64 -3.52
C GLU A 57 4.94 0.72 -3.19
N VAL A 58 4.05 0.75 -2.21
CA VAL A 58 3.43 2.00 -1.80
C VAL A 58 4.47 2.98 -1.31
N ASN A 59 5.39 2.50 -0.49
CA ASN A 59 6.41 3.36 0.09
C ASN A 59 7.42 3.86 -0.94
N ALA A 60 7.73 3.04 -1.94
CA ALA A 60 8.61 3.49 -3.02
C ALA A 60 7.98 4.64 -3.79
N LYS A 61 6.68 4.54 -4.05
CA LYS A 61 5.96 5.60 -4.72
C LYS A 61 5.91 6.86 -3.89
N ARG A 62 5.61 6.73 -2.61
CA ARG A 62 5.56 7.87 -1.71
C ARG A 62 6.91 8.55 -1.63
N GLN A 63 7.98 7.79 -1.52
CA GLN A 63 9.30 8.36 -1.43
C GLN A 63 9.63 9.20 -2.66
N LYS A 64 9.25 8.71 -3.81
CA LYS A 64 9.47 9.45 -5.05
C LYS A 64 8.71 10.77 -5.04
N GLU A 65 7.48 10.73 -4.60
CA GLU A 65 6.66 11.94 -4.52
C GLU A 65 7.18 12.91 -3.50
N TYR A 66 7.57 12.41 -2.32
CA TYR A 66 8.10 13.27 -1.28
C TYR A 66 9.41 13.92 -1.72
N ALA A 67 10.25 13.14 -2.41
CA ALA A 67 11.51 13.68 -2.91
C ALA A 67 11.29 14.79 -3.91
N ALA A 68 10.30 14.65 -4.79
CA ALA A 68 9.98 15.67 -5.79
C ALA A 68 9.48 16.95 -5.13
N ILE A 69 8.62 16.80 -4.11
CA ILE A 69 8.11 17.96 -3.39
C ILE A 69 9.24 18.66 -2.63
N ALA A 70 10.09 17.87 -1.98
CA ALA A 70 11.20 18.43 -1.23
C ALA A 70 12.13 19.24 -2.13
N LYS A 71 12.39 18.71 -3.32
CA LYS A 71 13.27 19.38 -4.26
C LYS A 71 12.67 20.69 -4.74
N ARG A 72 11.37 20.66 -5.07
CA ARG A 72 10.70 21.88 -5.55
C ARG A 72 10.65 22.98 -4.52
N ASN A 73 10.62 22.60 -3.25
CA ASN A 73 10.47 23.57 -2.17
C ASN A 73 11.76 23.80 -1.39
N ASN A 74 12.83 23.13 -1.80
CA ASN A 74 14.15 23.29 -1.19
C ASN A 74 14.12 23.00 0.31
N ILE A 75 13.49 21.91 0.67
CA ILE A 75 13.42 21.43 2.05
C ILE A 75 13.80 19.96 2.11
N ASP A 76 13.99 19.44 3.32
CA ASP A 76 14.35 18.05 3.50
C ASP A 76 13.16 17.14 3.24
N ILE A 77 13.44 15.98 2.67
CA ILE A 77 12.40 14.99 2.42
C ILE A 77 11.72 14.56 3.73
N SER A 78 12.45 14.56 4.84
CA SER A 78 11.86 14.20 6.13
C SER A 78 10.79 15.17 6.56
N GLN A 79 10.92 16.43 6.20
CA GLN A 79 9.90 17.43 6.50
C GLN A 79 8.64 17.20 5.69
N VAL A 80 8.82 16.81 4.41
CA VAL A 80 7.68 16.49 3.55
C VAL A 80 6.96 15.25 4.09
N ALA A 81 7.72 14.24 4.45
CA ALA A 81 7.15 13.00 4.96
C ALA A 81 6.39 13.23 6.27
N ALA A 82 6.91 14.07 7.16
CA ALA A 82 6.24 14.37 8.42
C ALA A 82 4.91 15.08 8.18
N ARG A 83 4.88 16.01 7.23
CA ARG A 83 3.64 16.69 6.90
C ARG A 83 2.64 15.75 6.27
N ALA A 84 3.14 14.83 5.43
CA ALA A 84 2.28 13.83 4.82
C ALA A 84 1.66 12.94 5.89
N ALA A 85 2.44 12.56 6.90
CA ALA A 85 1.92 11.72 7.99
C ALA A 85 0.73 12.38 8.67
N GLU A 86 0.83 13.66 8.95
CA GLU A 86 -0.26 14.39 9.58
C GLU A 86 -1.51 14.41 8.73
N LYS A 87 -1.33 14.65 7.43
CA LYS A 87 -2.47 14.73 6.52
C LYS A 87 -3.11 13.37 6.29
N LEU A 88 -2.29 12.34 6.20
CA LEU A 88 -2.81 10.99 5.99
C LEU A 88 -3.58 10.52 7.21
N GLU A 89 -3.07 10.79 8.40
CA GLU A 89 -3.77 10.43 9.62
C GLU A 89 -5.11 11.17 9.70
N ALA A 90 -5.13 12.46 9.38
CA ALA A 90 -6.34 13.25 9.47
C ALA A 90 -7.45 12.73 8.56
N ARG A 91 -7.08 12.08 7.47
CA ARG A 91 -8.05 11.56 6.49
C ARG A 91 -8.43 10.11 6.67
N LEU A 92 -7.82 9.42 7.63
CA LEU A 92 -8.12 8.01 7.81
C LEU A 92 -9.56 7.78 8.21
N PRO A 93 -10.22 6.79 7.63
CA PRO A 93 -11.55 6.39 8.08
C PRO A 93 -11.49 5.81 9.48
N LYS A 94 -12.63 5.86 10.15
CA LYS A 94 -12.76 5.29 11.46
C LYS A 94 -12.36 3.82 11.45
N GLY A 95 -11.61 3.40 12.45
CA GLY A 95 -11.18 2.01 12.58
C GLY A 95 -9.85 1.69 12.00
N GLU A 96 -9.30 2.54 11.14
CA GLU A 96 -8.01 2.25 10.54
C GLU A 96 -6.88 2.71 11.45
N TYR A 97 -5.70 2.11 11.28
CA TYR A 97 -4.59 2.29 12.19
C TYR A 97 -3.63 3.40 11.77
N TYR A 98 -3.15 4.11 12.76
CA TYR A 98 -2.08 5.10 12.58
C TYR A 98 -1.15 5.04 13.79
N GLN A 99 0.04 5.61 13.66
CA GLN A 99 0.97 5.70 14.78
C GLN A 99 0.89 7.07 15.43
N ASP A 100 0.88 7.07 16.76
CA ASP A 100 0.94 8.32 17.50
C ASP A 100 2.41 8.80 17.58
N ASN A 101 2.64 9.90 18.27
CA ASN A 101 3.98 10.50 18.35
C ASN A 101 4.97 9.62 19.10
N LEU A 102 4.49 8.65 19.84
CA LEU A 102 5.36 7.72 20.55
C LEU A 102 5.57 6.42 19.79
N GLY A 103 5.07 6.35 18.55
CA GLY A 103 5.24 5.18 17.73
C GLY A 103 4.28 4.04 18.04
N ARG A 104 3.24 4.32 18.80
CA ARG A 104 2.27 3.27 19.15
C ARG A 104 1.14 3.27 18.15
N TRP A 105 0.68 2.07 17.80
CA TRP A 105 -0.44 1.92 16.88
C TRP A 105 -1.76 2.23 17.58
N LYS A 106 -2.57 3.04 16.95
CA LYS A 106 -3.88 3.42 17.45
C LYS A 106 -4.88 3.34 16.32
N GLN A 107 -6.15 3.21 16.68
CA GLN A 107 -7.23 3.22 15.68
C GLN A 107 -7.95 4.55 15.71
N LYS A 108 -8.31 5.00 14.51
CA LYS A 108 -9.14 6.22 14.43
C LYS A 108 -10.48 5.99 15.05
#